data_c9bf7e5b06424161458a2ed0279f8e8d
#
_entry.id   c9bf7e5b06424161458a2ed0279f8e8d
#
_cell.length_a   1.000
_cell.length_b   1.000
_cell.length_c   1.000
_cell.angle_alpha   90.00
_cell.angle_beta   90.00
_cell.angle_gamma   90.00
#
_symmetry.space_group_name_H-M   'P 1'
#
loop_
_entity.id
_entity.type
_entity.pdbx_description
1 polymer ?
#
loop_
_entity_poly.entity_id
_entity_poly.type
_entity_poly.pdbx_seq_one_letter_code
_entity_poly.pdbx_strand_id
1 'polypeptide(L)'
;YFGAEAAERVKLALREQLFNKMLAIGPSYSQHISTADVVQSAGEGIEQIQSFFELFLPQLFYAILAPVTLFFIVAPINMPTAVTLLVCAPLIVLIVGMVAMSAARVFKKYWGKYTDMGAAFLDNMQGLETLKTFNVDDRAAKKMDEQAEQFRVMTMNVLQIQLRSLTAMDVVAYGGAAAGIGVAIWQYASGDLLPLAGVLLVVLLSADFFIPLRQLGSFFHVAMNGMTSTKRIFALLDTP
;
A
#
# COMPACT_ATOMS: atom_id res chain seq x y z
N TYR A 1 -16.09 9.45 8.14
CA TYR A 1 -17.45 9.59 7.60
C TYR A 1 -17.42 10.26 6.23
N PHE A 2 -16.87 11.48 6.12
CA PHE A 2 -16.77 12.22 4.84
C PHE A 2 -15.96 11.49 3.76
N GLY A 3 -14.88 10.79 4.14
CA GLY A 3 -14.07 10.01 3.19
C GLY A 3 -14.85 8.87 2.55
N ALA A 4 -15.63 8.13 3.34
CA ALA A 4 -16.45 7.03 2.84
C ALA A 4 -17.57 7.55 1.91
N GLU A 5 -18.24 8.64 2.27
CA GLU A 5 -19.28 9.25 1.42
C GLU A 5 -18.70 9.77 0.09
N ALA A 6 -17.54 10.42 0.14
CA ALA A 6 -16.85 10.87 -1.07
C ALA A 6 -16.43 9.68 -1.95
N ALA A 7 -15.92 8.61 -1.36
CA ALA A 7 -15.53 7.39 -2.07
C ALA A 7 -16.71 6.71 -2.77
N GLU A 8 -17.86 6.66 -2.12
CA GLU A 8 -19.09 6.10 -2.69
C GLU A 8 -19.61 6.93 -3.87
N ARG A 9 -19.58 8.26 -3.75
CA ARG A 9 -19.96 9.16 -4.85
C ARG A 9 -19.04 9.01 -6.05
N VAL A 10 -17.73 8.90 -5.83
CA VAL A 10 -16.75 8.65 -6.91
C VAL A 10 -17.01 7.30 -7.57
N LYS A 11 -17.26 6.26 -6.79
CA LYS A 11 -17.61 4.93 -7.30
C LYS A 11 -18.84 4.95 -8.22
N LEU A 12 -19.93 5.59 -7.78
CA LEU A 12 -21.16 5.69 -8.56
C LEU A 12 -20.94 6.48 -9.86
N ALA A 13 -20.25 7.61 -9.77
CA ALA A 13 -19.95 8.45 -10.94
C ALA A 13 -19.06 7.72 -11.97
N LEU A 14 -18.05 6.99 -11.53
CA LEU A 14 -17.18 6.22 -12.43
C LEU A 14 -17.93 5.04 -13.08
N ARG A 15 -18.79 4.36 -12.34
CA ARG A 15 -19.64 3.29 -12.91
C ARG A 15 -20.58 3.81 -13.97
N GLU A 16 -21.23 4.93 -13.72
CA GLU A 16 -22.13 5.58 -14.68
C GLU A 16 -21.37 6.04 -15.92
N GLN A 17 -20.21 6.70 -15.76
CA GLN A 17 -19.40 7.15 -16.88
C GLN A 17 -18.90 5.97 -17.73
N LEU A 18 -18.40 4.92 -17.09
CA LEU A 18 -17.92 3.72 -17.79
C LEU A 18 -19.07 3.03 -18.55
N PHE A 19 -20.24 2.88 -17.92
CA PHE A 19 -21.42 2.30 -18.55
C PHE A 19 -21.88 3.12 -19.76
N ASN A 20 -22.00 4.44 -19.62
CA ASN A 20 -22.39 5.34 -20.71
C ASN A 20 -21.37 5.31 -21.85
N LYS A 21 -20.08 5.23 -21.53
CA LYS A 21 -19.01 5.11 -22.53
C LYS A 21 -19.13 3.80 -23.30
N MET A 22 -19.37 2.69 -22.63
CA MET A 22 -19.55 1.38 -23.28
C MET A 22 -20.78 1.37 -24.20
N LEU A 23 -21.87 2.01 -23.79
CA LEU A 23 -23.05 2.17 -24.67
C LEU A 23 -22.74 3.03 -25.89
N ALA A 24 -21.96 4.10 -25.74
CA ALA A 24 -21.58 4.99 -26.83
C ALA A 24 -20.67 4.32 -27.87
N ILE A 25 -19.72 3.48 -27.44
CA ILE A 25 -18.84 2.70 -28.34
C ILE A 25 -19.63 1.59 -29.05
N GLY A 26 -20.67 1.05 -28.40
CA GLY A 26 -21.55 0.02 -28.97
C GLY A 26 -20.87 -1.34 -29.16
N PRO A 27 -21.42 -2.24 -30.01
CA PRO A 27 -20.92 -3.62 -30.18
C PRO A 27 -19.50 -3.73 -30.72
N SER A 28 -18.96 -2.67 -31.31
CA SER A 28 -17.59 -2.62 -31.85
C SER A 28 -16.51 -2.49 -30.80
N TYR A 29 -16.85 -2.31 -29.52
CA TYR A 29 -15.86 -2.13 -28.44
C TYR A 29 -14.81 -3.25 -28.38
N SER A 30 -15.21 -4.49 -28.71
CA SER A 30 -14.33 -5.66 -28.66
C SER A 30 -13.17 -5.62 -29.67
N GLN A 31 -13.23 -4.73 -30.67
CA GLN A 31 -12.15 -4.52 -31.64
C GLN A 31 -11.02 -3.66 -31.08
N HIS A 32 -11.33 -2.81 -30.06
CA HIS A 32 -10.41 -1.84 -29.49
C HIS A 32 -10.01 -2.18 -28.05
N ILE A 33 -10.89 -2.85 -27.32
CA ILE A 33 -10.74 -3.11 -25.88
C ILE A 33 -11.13 -4.55 -25.57
N SER A 34 -10.31 -5.23 -24.77
CA SER A 34 -10.63 -6.57 -24.29
C SER A 34 -11.84 -6.53 -23.35
N THR A 35 -12.82 -7.40 -23.56
CA THR A 35 -13.98 -7.56 -22.65
C THR A 35 -13.53 -7.84 -21.21
N ALA A 36 -12.46 -8.60 -21.04
CA ALA A 36 -11.87 -8.90 -19.74
C ALA A 36 -11.39 -7.62 -19.03
N ASP A 37 -10.73 -6.71 -19.76
CA ASP A 37 -10.25 -5.43 -19.20
C ASP A 37 -11.42 -4.52 -18.78
N VAL A 38 -12.51 -4.50 -19.55
CA VAL A 38 -13.71 -3.73 -19.18
C VAL A 38 -14.34 -4.28 -17.91
N VAL A 39 -14.57 -5.60 -17.84
CA VAL A 39 -15.18 -6.25 -16.68
C VAL A 39 -14.29 -6.09 -15.44
N GLN A 40 -12.97 -6.27 -15.57
CA GLN A 40 -12.04 -6.08 -14.47
C GLN A 40 -12.00 -4.63 -14.00
N SER A 41 -12.01 -3.67 -14.92
CA SER A 41 -12.01 -2.24 -14.59
C SER A 41 -13.31 -1.80 -13.92
N ALA A 42 -14.45 -2.27 -14.41
CA ALA A 42 -15.77 -1.96 -13.85
C ALA A 42 -16.01 -2.59 -12.48
N GLY A 43 -15.46 -3.77 -12.24
CA GLY A 43 -15.51 -4.46 -10.95
C GLY A 43 -14.37 -4.01 -10.03
N GLU A 44 -13.25 -4.70 -10.09
CA GLU A 44 -12.10 -4.53 -9.19
C GLU A 44 -11.45 -3.14 -9.30
N GLY A 45 -11.33 -2.58 -10.53
CA GLY A 45 -10.67 -1.30 -10.74
C GLY A 45 -11.36 -0.16 -9.99
N ILE A 46 -12.69 -0.07 -10.06
CA ILE A 46 -13.46 0.95 -9.36
C ILE A 46 -13.43 0.75 -7.84
N GLU A 47 -13.45 -0.49 -7.34
CA GLU A 47 -13.31 -0.80 -5.91
C GLU A 47 -11.93 -0.38 -5.37
N GLN A 48 -10.87 -0.51 -6.16
CA GLN A 48 -9.53 -0.05 -5.79
C GLN A 48 -9.45 1.48 -5.70
N ILE A 49 -10.17 2.19 -6.59
CA ILE A 49 -10.28 3.65 -6.52
C ILE A 49 -11.10 4.07 -5.29
N GLN A 50 -12.20 3.38 -4.99
CA GLN A 50 -12.97 3.60 -3.78
C GLN A 50 -12.09 3.48 -2.54
N SER A 51 -11.33 2.37 -2.44
CA SER A 51 -10.41 2.13 -1.31
C SER A 51 -9.33 3.23 -1.19
N PHE A 52 -8.86 3.79 -2.31
CA PHE A 52 -7.93 4.92 -2.30
C PHE A 52 -8.55 6.15 -1.62
N PHE A 53 -9.79 6.52 -1.97
CA PHE A 53 -10.48 7.67 -1.38
C PHE A 53 -10.91 7.42 0.06
N GLU A 54 -11.26 6.19 0.42
CA GLU A 54 -11.78 5.82 1.73
C GLU A 54 -10.66 5.63 2.78
N LEU A 55 -9.55 5.00 2.40
CA LEU A 55 -8.49 4.60 3.33
C LEU A 55 -7.24 5.47 3.21
N PHE A 56 -6.70 5.62 1.99
CA PHE A 56 -5.41 6.28 1.81
C PHE A 56 -5.52 7.80 1.94
N LEU A 57 -6.48 8.42 1.32
CA LEU A 57 -6.58 9.88 1.30
C LEU A 57 -6.81 10.49 2.69
N PRO A 58 -7.75 10.00 3.52
CA PRO A 58 -7.89 10.48 4.90
C PRO A 58 -6.65 10.23 5.74
N GLN A 59 -5.99 9.07 5.55
CA GLN A 59 -4.77 8.75 6.28
C GLN A 59 -3.61 9.66 5.89
N LEU A 60 -3.52 10.08 4.62
CA LEU A 60 -2.53 11.05 4.16
C LEU A 60 -2.69 12.39 4.88
N PHE A 61 -3.94 12.92 4.95
CA PHE A 61 -4.21 14.15 5.68
C PHE A 61 -3.90 14.01 7.18
N TYR A 62 -4.29 12.88 7.77
CA TYR A 62 -4.00 12.61 9.18
C TYR A 62 -2.50 12.53 9.45
N ALA A 63 -1.74 11.86 8.57
CA ALA A 63 -0.29 11.73 8.70
C ALA A 63 0.46 13.07 8.60
N ILE A 64 -0.10 14.06 7.91
CA ILE A 64 0.48 15.41 7.82
C ILE A 64 0.03 16.28 9.01
N LEU A 65 -1.26 16.26 9.31
CA LEU A 65 -1.84 17.15 10.34
C LEU A 65 -1.45 16.74 11.76
N ALA A 66 -1.36 15.44 12.07
CA ALA A 66 -1.07 14.98 13.43
C ALA A 66 0.31 15.43 13.93
N PRO A 67 1.44 15.22 13.21
CA PRO A 67 2.75 15.71 13.65
C PRO A 67 2.80 17.24 13.79
N VAL A 68 2.13 17.97 12.88
CA VAL A 68 2.08 19.43 12.95
C VAL A 68 1.28 19.90 14.19
N THR A 69 0.13 19.31 14.45
CA THR A 69 -0.68 19.63 15.62
C THR A 69 0.05 19.32 16.91
N LEU A 70 0.67 18.12 16.97
CA LEU A 70 1.44 17.71 18.15
C LEU A 70 2.69 18.57 18.35
N PHE A 71 3.32 19.05 17.29
CA PHE A 71 4.41 20.01 17.38
C PHE A 71 3.95 21.29 18.13
N PHE A 72 2.81 21.86 17.76
CA PHE A 72 2.29 23.06 18.43
C PHE A 72 1.89 22.81 19.89
N ILE A 73 1.55 21.57 20.27
CA ILE A 73 1.26 21.19 21.66
C ILE A 73 2.54 21.01 22.46
N VAL A 74 3.56 20.37 21.89
CA VAL A 74 4.83 20.05 22.59
C VAL A 74 5.78 21.24 22.60
N ALA A 75 5.80 22.09 21.57
CA ALA A 75 6.73 23.21 21.43
C ALA A 75 6.72 24.19 22.62
N PRO A 76 5.56 24.62 23.17
CA PRO A 76 5.53 25.50 24.34
C PRO A 76 6.01 24.81 25.63
N ILE A 77 6.01 23.49 25.69
CA ILE A 77 6.48 22.71 26.84
C ILE A 77 7.97 22.47 26.75
N ASN A 78 8.43 22.03 25.59
CA ASN A 78 9.82 21.73 25.32
C ASN A 78 10.15 21.87 23.83
N MET A 79 10.68 23.01 23.44
CA MET A 79 11.03 23.33 22.05
C MET A 79 12.08 22.37 21.45
N PRO A 80 13.21 22.03 22.12
CA PRO A 80 14.18 21.07 21.57
C PRO A 80 13.60 19.70 21.31
N THR A 81 12.76 19.17 22.19
CA THR A 81 12.07 17.90 21.99
C THR A 81 11.10 17.97 20.81
N ALA A 82 10.30 19.03 20.72
CA ALA A 82 9.37 19.22 19.62
C ALA A 82 10.07 19.26 18.26
N VAL A 83 11.20 19.96 18.16
CA VAL A 83 12.03 20.02 16.94
C VAL A 83 12.61 18.65 16.61
N THR A 84 13.13 17.93 17.61
CA THR A 84 13.67 16.56 17.40
C THR A 84 12.64 15.64 16.82
N LEU A 85 11.43 15.61 17.39
CA LEU A 85 10.33 14.79 16.90
C LEU A 85 9.91 15.19 15.47
N LEU A 86 9.80 16.50 15.21
CA LEU A 86 9.43 17.01 13.90
C LEU A 86 10.46 16.68 12.81
N VAL A 87 11.76 16.74 13.13
CA VAL A 87 12.84 16.38 12.19
C VAL A 87 12.87 14.88 11.91
N CYS A 88 12.54 14.05 12.90
CA CYS A 88 12.46 12.61 12.71
C CYS A 88 11.25 12.19 11.85
N ALA A 89 10.17 12.96 11.81
CA ALA A 89 8.97 12.62 11.06
C ALA A 89 9.19 12.48 9.53
N PRO A 90 9.84 13.41 8.82
CA PRO A 90 10.17 13.25 7.39
C PRO A 90 11.08 12.07 7.11
N LEU A 91 11.96 11.70 8.04
CA LEU A 91 12.86 10.56 7.90
C LEU A 91 12.09 9.25 7.76
N ILE A 92 10.99 9.10 8.48
CA ILE A 92 10.10 7.94 8.34
C ILE A 92 9.51 7.88 6.93
N VAL A 93 8.99 9.01 6.43
CA VAL A 93 8.39 9.07 5.08
C VAL A 93 9.42 8.67 4.01
N LEU A 94 10.66 9.14 4.14
CA LEU A 94 11.75 8.77 3.23
C LEU A 94 12.06 7.26 3.28
N ILE A 95 12.14 6.68 4.47
CA ILE A 95 12.43 5.25 4.63
C ILE A 95 11.26 4.40 4.12
N VAL A 96 10.03 4.77 4.45
CA VAL A 96 8.82 4.12 3.92
C VAL A 96 8.81 4.16 2.40
N GLY A 97 9.10 5.31 1.79
CA GLY A 97 9.18 5.48 0.34
C GLY A 97 10.25 4.58 -0.31
N MET A 98 11.47 4.53 0.27
CA MET A 98 12.55 3.67 -0.23
C MET A 98 12.20 2.19 -0.14
N VAL A 99 11.61 1.76 0.97
CA VAL A 99 11.17 0.38 1.17
C VAL A 99 10.06 0.03 0.20
N ALA A 100 9.07 0.90 0.01
CA ALA A 100 7.97 0.71 -0.91
C ALA A 100 8.43 0.57 -2.37
N MET A 101 9.38 1.40 -2.81
CA MET A 101 9.97 1.30 -4.15
C MET A 101 10.74 -0.01 -4.35
N SER A 102 11.45 -0.47 -3.33
CA SER A 102 12.18 -1.76 -3.37
C SER A 102 11.21 -2.94 -3.43
N ALA A 103 10.15 -2.90 -2.64
CA ALA A 103 9.10 -3.92 -2.63
C ALA A 103 8.37 -4.01 -3.98
N ALA A 104 8.04 -2.87 -4.60
CA ALA A 104 7.31 -2.84 -5.87
C ALA A 104 8.00 -3.63 -7.00
N ARG A 105 9.33 -3.61 -7.06
CA ARG A 105 10.12 -4.39 -8.05
C ARG A 105 9.96 -5.89 -7.86
N VAL A 106 9.99 -6.35 -6.61
CA VAL A 106 9.86 -7.77 -6.27
C VAL A 106 8.42 -8.24 -6.49
N PHE A 107 7.43 -7.43 -6.13
CA PHE A 107 6.02 -7.71 -6.39
C PHE A 107 5.72 -7.87 -7.89
N LYS A 108 6.29 -7.01 -8.74
CA LYS A 108 6.12 -7.13 -10.21
C LYS A 108 6.62 -8.47 -10.74
N LYS A 109 7.78 -8.94 -10.24
CA LYS A 109 8.34 -10.26 -10.61
C LYS A 109 7.49 -11.41 -10.08
N TYR A 110 6.94 -11.27 -8.89
CA TYR A 110 6.03 -12.24 -8.27
C TYR A 110 4.76 -12.43 -9.10
N TRP A 111 4.10 -11.34 -9.51
CA TRP A 111 2.88 -11.42 -10.33
C TRP A 111 3.10 -12.12 -11.66
N GLY A 112 4.22 -11.87 -12.33
CA GLY A 112 4.56 -12.59 -13.57
C GLY A 112 4.61 -14.11 -13.35
N LYS A 113 5.28 -14.57 -12.30
CA LYS A 113 5.37 -16.00 -11.98
C LYS A 113 4.05 -16.62 -11.55
N TYR A 114 3.22 -15.86 -10.82
CA TYR A 114 1.87 -16.29 -10.45
C TYR A 114 0.99 -16.53 -11.67
N THR A 115 1.01 -15.61 -12.64
CA THR A 115 0.24 -15.72 -13.88
C THR A 115 0.72 -16.89 -14.74
N ASP A 116 2.04 -17.07 -14.87
CA ASP A 116 2.65 -18.18 -15.62
C ASP A 116 2.23 -19.54 -15.05
N MET A 117 2.24 -19.67 -13.71
CA MET A 117 1.83 -20.90 -13.04
C MET A 117 0.33 -21.16 -13.21
N GLY A 118 -0.50 -20.13 -13.10
CA GLY A 118 -1.95 -20.23 -13.31
C GLY A 118 -2.31 -20.67 -14.73
N ALA A 119 -1.64 -20.10 -15.73
CA ALA A 119 -1.81 -20.49 -17.13
C ALA A 119 -1.39 -21.95 -17.36
N ALA A 120 -0.20 -22.36 -16.85
CA ALA A 120 0.27 -23.73 -16.98
C ALA A 120 -0.66 -24.74 -16.29
N PHE A 121 -1.27 -24.36 -15.14
CA PHE A 121 -2.26 -25.20 -14.46
C PHE A 121 -3.50 -25.40 -15.34
N LEU A 122 -4.05 -24.32 -15.88
CA LEU A 122 -5.23 -24.39 -16.75
C LEU A 122 -4.96 -25.20 -18.03
N ASP A 123 -3.79 -25.00 -18.66
CA ASP A 123 -3.39 -25.76 -19.86
C ASP A 123 -3.30 -27.26 -19.56
N ASN A 124 -2.68 -27.63 -18.43
CA ASN A 124 -2.57 -29.05 -18.03
C ASN A 124 -3.93 -29.65 -17.67
N MET A 125 -4.83 -28.88 -17.05
CA MET A 125 -6.19 -29.36 -16.75
C MET A 125 -7.03 -29.54 -18.02
N GLN A 126 -6.96 -28.62 -18.97
CA GLN A 126 -7.66 -28.70 -20.26
C GLN A 126 -7.08 -29.80 -21.13
N GLY A 127 -5.76 -30.01 -21.08
CA GLY A 127 -5.05 -31.06 -21.84
C GLY A 127 -4.95 -32.41 -21.14
N LEU A 128 -5.63 -32.63 -19.99
CA LEU A 128 -5.45 -33.83 -19.16
C LEU A 128 -5.72 -35.13 -19.91
N GLU A 129 -6.75 -35.17 -20.74
CA GLU A 129 -7.10 -36.34 -21.56
C GLU A 129 -5.96 -36.65 -22.56
N THR A 130 -5.43 -35.61 -23.18
CA THR A 130 -4.31 -35.72 -24.10
C THR A 130 -3.05 -36.23 -23.40
N LEU A 131 -2.72 -35.65 -22.26
CA LEU A 131 -1.57 -36.05 -21.44
C LEU A 131 -1.63 -37.52 -21.02
N LYS A 132 -2.83 -37.98 -20.63
CA LYS A 132 -3.06 -39.38 -20.29
C LYS A 132 -2.99 -40.30 -21.47
N THR A 133 -3.55 -39.91 -22.63
CA THR A 133 -3.53 -40.72 -23.85
C THR A 133 -2.10 -40.94 -24.34
N PHE A 134 -1.23 -39.93 -24.21
CA PHE A 134 0.19 -40.02 -24.59
C PHE A 134 1.09 -40.52 -23.47
N ASN A 135 0.56 -40.84 -22.28
CA ASN A 135 1.29 -41.33 -21.12
C ASN A 135 2.45 -40.40 -20.70
N VAL A 136 2.20 -39.07 -20.73
CA VAL A 136 3.16 -38.01 -20.35
C VAL A 136 2.71 -37.20 -19.14
N ASP A 137 1.68 -37.63 -18.45
CA ASP A 137 1.12 -37.01 -17.27
C ASP A 137 2.15 -36.89 -16.11
N ASP A 138 3.00 -37.91 -15.89
CA ASP A 138 4.07 -37.85 -14.90
C ASP A 138 5.10 -36.73 -15.18
N ARG A 139 5.42 -36.49 -16.45
CA ARG A 139 6.30 -35.39 -16.84
C ARG A 139 5.65 -34.04 -16.63
N ALA A 140 4.36 -33.93 -16.93
CA ALA A 140 3.58 -32.71 -16.71
C ALA A 140 3.45 -32.42 -15.21
N ALA A 141 3.18 -33.43 -14.38
CA ALA A 141 3.14 -33.32 -12.94
C ALA A 141 4.47 -32.82 -12.35
N LYS A 142 5.60 -33.44 -12.77
CA LYS A 142 6.93 -33.01 -12.31
C LYS A 142 7.26 -31.57 -12.70
N LYS A 143 6.90 -31.14 -13.90
CA LYS A 143 7.08 -29.77 -14.34
C LYS A 143 6.23 -28.80 -13.51
N MET A 144 5.02 -29.21 -13.15
CA MET A 144 4.12 -28.42 -12.30
C MET A 144 4.66 -28.31 -10.87
N ASP A 145 5.22 -29.38 -10.31
CA ASP A 145 5.89 -29.36 -9.01
C ASP A 145 7.09 -28.40 -9.00
N GLU A 146 7.90 -28.40 -10.05
CA GLU A 146 9.02 -27.46 -10.18
C GLU A 146 8.53 -25.99 -10.23
N GLN A 147 7.43 -25.73 -10.93
CA GLN A 147 6.82 -24.39 -10.99
C GLN A 147 6.21 -23.99 -9.64
N ALA A 148 5.54 -24.90 -8.95
CA ALA A 148 4.97 -24.69 -7.63
C ALA A 148 6.08 -24.39 -6.60
N GLU A 149 7.20 -25.09 -6.64
CA GLU A 149 8.35 -24.83 -5.78
C GLU A 149 8.99 -23.45 -6.07
N GLN A 150 9.14 -23.06 -7.33
CA GLN A 150 9.59 -21.71 -7.69
C GLN A 150 8.63 -20.64 -7.16
N PHE A 151 7.34 -20.88 -7.26
CA PHE A 151 6.31 -19.99 -6.72
C PHE A 151 6.39 -19.90 -5.19
N ARG A 152 6.55 -21.03 -4.50
CA ARG A 152 6.74 -21.08 -3.05
C ARG A 152 7.94 -20.23 -2.61
N VAL A 153 9.11 -20.44 -3.25
CA VAL A 153 10.33 -19.67 -2.94
C VAL A 153 10.10 -18.17 -3.17
N MET A 154 9.43 -17.80 -4.26
CA MET A 154 9.13 -16.42 -4.56
C MET A 154 8.18 -15.80 -3.54
N THR A 155 7.14 -16.53 -3.12
CA THR A 155 6.20 -16.11 -2.08
C THR A 155 6.90 -15.88 -0.75
N MET A 156 7.82 -16.77 -0.36
CA MET A 156 8.63 -16.60 0.85
C MET A 156 9.53 -15.37 0.77
N ASN A 157 10.10 -15.08 -0.38
CA ASN A 157 10.91 -13.87 -0.60
C ASN A 157 10.07 -12.59 -0.46
N VAL A 158 8.84 -12.58 -1.03
CA VAL A 158 7.90 -11.46 -0.86
C VAL A 158 7.55 -11.25 0.60
N LEU A 159 7.22 -12.33 1.33
CA LEU A 159 6.92 -12.28 2.77
C LEU A 159 8.11 -11.74 3.58
N GLN A 160 9.32 -12.20 3.30
CA GLN A 160 10.54 -11.70 3.98
C GLN A 160 10.74 -10.20 3.75
N ILE A 161 10.54 -9.72 2.52
CA ILE A 161 10.65 -8.29 2.21
C ILE A 161 9.58 -7.51 2.95
N GLN A 162 8.35 -8.01 2.99
CA GLN A 162 7.24 -7.39 3.69
C GLN A 162 7.50 -7.30 5.20
N LEU A 163 7.97 -8.38 5.83
CA LEU A 163 8.32 -8.40 7.26
C LEU A 163 9.49 -7.47 7.58
N ARG A 164 10.55 -7.48 6.75
CA ARG A 164 11.70 -6.57 6.91
C ARG A 164 11.28 -5.10 6.77
N SER A 165 10.36 -4.80 5.87
CA SER A 165 9.86 -3.44 5.70
C SER A 165 9.05 -2.97 6.90
N LEU A 166 8.20 -3.81 7.47
CA LEU A 166 7.46 -3.51 8.69
C LEU A 166 8.42 -3.26 9.87
N THR A 167 9.41 -4.14 10.05
CA THR A 167 10.42 -3.99 11.09
C THR A 167 11.22 -2.69 10.93
N ALA A 168 11.63 -2.34 9.70
CA ALA A 168 12.33 -1.10 9.43
C ALA A 168 11.47 0.14 9.78
N MET A 169 10.19 0.13 9.42
CA MET A 169 9.25 1.19 9.76
C MET A 169 9.08 1.32 11.28
N ASP A 170 8.96 0.20 12.00
CA ASP A 170 8.82 0.17 13.45
C ASP A 170 10.09 0.71 14.16
N VAL A 171 11.26 0.27 13.72
CA VAL A 171 12.54 0.75 14.28
C VAL A 171 12.68 2.26 14.13
N VAL A 172 12.30 2.82 12.99
CA VAL A 172 12.39 4.27 12.77
C VAL A 172 11.32 5.04 13.55
N ALA A 173 10.10 4.52 13.60
CA ALA A 173 9.01 5.15 14.34
C ALA A 173 9.31 5.19 15.86
N TYR A 174 9.61 4.03 16.43
CA TYR A 174 9.92 3.95 17.86
C TYR A 174 11.30 4.53 18.20
N GLY A 175 12.27 4.46 17.29
CA GLY A 175 13.56 5.13 17.42
C GLY A 175 13.42 6.65 17.47
N GLY A 176 12.58 7.24 16.63
CA GLY A 176 12.24 8.66 16.65
C GLY A 176 11.55 9.08 17.95
N ALA A 177 10.57 8.28 18.42
CA ALA A 177 9.93 8.51 19.71
C ALA A 177 10.93 8.43 20.88
N ALA A 178 11.80 7.41 20.87
CA ALA A 178 12.84 7.25 21.88
C ALA A 178 13.85 8.42 21.88
N ALA A 179 14.20 8.94 20.70
CA ALA A 179 15.07 10.11 20.60
C ALA A 179 14.42 11.35 21.24
N GLY A 180 13.14 11.61 20.95
CA GLY A 180 12.40 12.71 21.57
C GLY A 180 12.29 12.57 23.09
N ILE A 181 11.97 11.37 23.58
CA ILE A 181 11.91 11.06 25.02
C ILE A 181 13.31 11.23 25.65
N GLY A 182 14.37 10.75 24.98
CA GLY A 182 15.74 10.88 25.47
C GLY A 182 16.18 12.34 25.64
N VAL A 183 15.82 13.21 24.69
CA VAL A 183 16.08 14.66 24.78
C VAL A 183 15.33 15.28 25.98
N ALA A 184 14.04 14.93 26.16
CA ALA A 184 13.24 15.44 27.27
C ALA A 184 13.80 14.99 28.63
N ILE A 185 14.20 13.72 28.77
CA ILE A 185 14.80 13.20 30.01
C ILE A 185 16.16 13.85 30.27
N TRP A 186 16.98 14.00 29.23
CA TRP A 186 18.29 14.64 29.34
C TRP A 186 18.17 16.10 29.85
N GLN A 187 17.25 16.87 29.32
CA GLN A 187 17.00 18.24 29.78
C GLN A 187 16.46 18.29 31.21
N TYR A 188 15.55 17.39 31.58
CA TYR A 188 15.08 17.27 32.96
C TYR A 188 16.23 16.97 33.93
N ALA A 189 17.11 16.04 33.57
CA ALA A 189 18.27 15.66 34.37
C ALA A 189 19.35 16.79 34.46
N SER A 190 19.43 17.63 33.42
CA SER A 190 20.37 18.78 33.39
C SER A 190 19.90 19.98 34.22
N GLY A 191 18.70 19.90 34.82
CA GLY A 191 18.17 20.97 35.66
C GLY A 191 17.47 22.09 34.90
N ASP A 192 17.14 21.88 33.63
CA ASP A 192 16.31 22.80 32.86
C ASP A 192 14.89 22.89 33.45
N LEU A 193 14.20 24.01 33.21
CA LEU A 193 12.88 24.34 33.76
C LEU A 193 11.73 23.41 33.27
N LEU A 194 12.06 22.20 32.80
CA LEU A 194 11.06 21.23 32.34
C LEU A 194 10.39 20.56 33.56
N PRO A 195 9.09 20.78 33.82
CA PRO A 195 8.42 20.10 34.92
C PRO A 195 8.26 18.60 34.60
N LEU A 196 8.23 17.74 35.64
CA LEU A 196 7.99 16.30 35.49
C LEU A 196 6.72 16.00 34.67
N ALA A 197 5.67 16.80 34.84
CA ALA A 197 4.45 16.71 34.04
C ALA A 197 4.71 16.90 32.54
N GLY A 198 5.62 17.79 32.15
CA GLY A 198 6.03 17.99 30.77
C GLY A 198 6.77 16.77 30.20
N VAL A 199 7.65 16.14 30.99
CA VAL A 199 8.33 14.90 30.58
C VAL A 199 7.31 13.78 30.34
N LEU A 200 6.37 13.59 31.27
CA LEU A 200 5.30 12.59 31.14
C LEU A 200 4.43 12.81 29.91
N LEU A 201 4.09 14.07 29.62
CA LEU A 201 3.31 14.43 28.45
C LEU A 201 4.09 14.13 27.15
N VAL A 202 5.38 14.45 27.10
CA VAL A 202 6.25 14.08 25.97
C VAL A 202 6.29 12.58 25.78
N VAL A 203 6.45 11.78 26.84
CA VAL A 203 6.49 10.32 26.77
C VAL A 203 5.18 9.78 26.18
N LEU A 204 4.03 10.29 26.63
CA LEU A 204 2.72 9.86 26.15
C LEU A 204 2.46 10.24 24.68
N LEU A 205 2.86 11.46 24.28
CA LEU A 205 2.57 11.97 22.93
C LEU A 205 3.63 11.57 21.88
N SER A 206 4.83 11.16 22.28
CA SER A 206 5.91 10.83 21.34
C SER A 206 5.54 9.71 20.36
N ALA A 207 4.79 8.70 20.80
CA ALA A 207 4.32 7.63 19.95
C ALA A 207 3.31 8.13 18.91
N ASP A 208 2.43 9.04 19.31
CA ASP A 208 1.38 9.58 18.45
C ASP A 208 1.93 10.45 17.31
N PHE A 209 3.15 10.97 17.43
CA PHE A 209 3.84 11.65 16.34
C PHE A 209 4.09 10.74 15.14
N PHE A 210 4.37 9.47 15.38
CA PHE A 210 4.88 8.53 14.40
C PHE A 210 3.85 7.50 13.94
N ILE A 211 2.85 7.19 14.76
CA ILE A 211 1.79 6.23 14.43
C ILE A 211 1.07 6.59 13.12
N PRO A 212 0.64 7.85 12.86
CA PRO A 212 -0.02 8.21 11.61
C PRO A 212 0.86 8.02 10.37
N LEU A 213 2.16 8.33 10.49
CA LEU A 213 3.14 8.17 9.41
C LEU A 213 3.40 6.69 9.10
N ARG A 214 3.50 5.87 10.14
CA ARG A 214 3.63 4.41 10.00
C ARG A 214 2.40 3.81 9.32
N GLN A 215 1.19 4.22 9.73
CA GLN A 215 -0.06 3.76 9.13
C GLN A 215 -0.16 4.18 7.66
N LEU A 216 0.30 5.39 7.30
CA LEU A 216 0.37 5.83 5.91
C LEU A 216 1.21 4.86 5.07
N GLY A 217 2.35 4.39 5.62
CA GLY A 217 3.19 3.39 4.96
C GLY A 217 2.47 2.07 4.70
N SER A 218 1.63 1.62 5.63
CA SER A 218 0.84 0.38 5.46
C SER A 218 -0.23 0.49 4.38
N PHE A 219 -0.76 1.69 4.11
CA PHE A 219 -1.73 1.95 3.04
C PHE A 219 -1.10 2.30 1.68
N PHE A 220 0.22 2.30 1.57
CA PHE A 220 0.90 2.64 0.31
C PHE A 220 0.49 1.74 -0.86
N HIS A 221 0.27 0.45 -0.61
CA HIS A 221 -0.22 -0.48 -1.64
C HIS A 221 -1.62 -0.11 -2.15
N VAL A 222 -2.50 0.41 -1.29
CA VAL A 222 -3.82 0.90 -1.67
C VAL A 222 -3.70 2.09 -2.62
N ALA A 223 -2.77 3.01 -2.33
CA ALA A 223 -2.48 4.14 -3.22
C ALA A 223 -1.99 3.69 -4.59
N MET A 224 -1.05 2.74 -4.65
CA MET A 224 -0.49 2.24 -5.91
C MET A 224 -1.55 1.52 -6.75
N ASN A 225 -2.39 0.69 -6.13
CA ASN A 225 -3.48 0.00 -6.81
C ASN A 225 -4.52 0.99 -7.33
N GLY A 226 -4.97 1.94 -6.50
CA GLY A 226 -5.91 2.99 -6.89
C GLY A 226 -5.39 3.83 -8.05
N MET A 227 -4.13 4.27 -8.02
CA MET A 227 -3.51 5.03 -9.12
C MET A 227 -3.41 4.22 -10.41
N THR A 228 -3.08 2.94 -10.32
CA THR A 228 -2.99 2.05 -11.49
C THR A 228 -4.36 1.84 -12.12
N SER A 229 -5.37 1.58 -11.29
CA SER A 229 -6.76 1.42 -11.73
C SER A 229 -7.34 2.70 -12.32
N THR A 230 -7.01 3.85 -11.73
CA THR A 230 -7.36 5.17 -12.27
C THR A 230 -6.84 5.33 -13.70
N LYS A 231 -5.54 5.05 -13.94
CA LYS A 231 -4.96 5.14 -15.27
C LYS A 231 -5.66 4.24 -16.29
N ARG A 232 -6.01 2.99 -15.89
CA ARG A 232 -6.73 2.06 -16.77
C ARG A 232 -8.14 2.55 -17.09
N ILE A 233 -8.89 3.00 -16.10
CA ILE A 233 -10.26 3.49 -16.29
C ILE A 233 -10.28 4.74 -17.16
N PHE A 234 -9.38 5.70 -16.93
CA PHE A 234 -9.29 6.88 -17.78
C PHE A 234 -8.87 6.53 -19.21
N ALA A 235 -7.95 5.60 -19.40
CA ALA A 235 -7.60 5.10 -20.73
C ALA A 235 -8.81 4.48 -21.46
N LEU A 236 -9.70 3.77 -20.74
CA LEU A 236 -10.96 3.25 -21.29
C LEU A 236 -11.95 4.39 -21.64
N LEU A 237 -12.07 5.38 -20.78
CA LEU A 237 -12.96 6.53 -21.01
C LEU A 237 -12.49 7.42 -22.17
N ASP A 238 -11.18 7.53 -22.38
CA ASP A 238 -10.57 8.34 -23.44
C ASP A 238 -10.52 7.62 -24.80
N THR A 239 -10.88 6.34 -24.86
CA THR A 239 -10.94 5.60 -26.13
C THR A 239 -11.94 6.25 -27.08
N PRO A 240 -11.62 6.49 -28.34
CA PRO A 240 -12.48 7.18 -29.30
C PRO A 240 -13.79 6.44 -29.61
#